data_2cad69527d620b7057c0e9ec8faba860
#
_entry.id   2cad69527d620b7057c0e9ec8faba860
#
_cell.length_a   1.000
_cell.length_b   1.000
_cell.length_c   1.000
_cell.angle_alpha   90.00
_cell.angle_beta   90.00
_cell.angle_gamma   90.00
#
_symmetry.space_group_name_H-M   'P 1'
#
loop_
_entity.id
_entity.type
_entity.pdbx_description
1 polymer ?
#
loop_
_entity_poly.entity_id
_entity_poly.type
_entity_poly.pdbx_seq_one_letter_code
_entity_poly.pdbx_strand_id
1 'polypeptide(L)'
;LIGSGVEAKKMIEIRGIKIDKTDRRVYVNGEEKLFTSKEYDLLVFLAEHPNHVFTKEELFKEIWDMESVGDIATVTVHIKKIREKIEMDTAKPQYIETIWGVGYRFKI
;
A
#
# COMPACT_ATOMS: atom_id res chain seq x y z
N LEU A 1 -21.03 17.70 -11.07
CA LEU A 1 -20.39 18.95 -11.38
C LEU A 1 -18.88 18.85 -11.42
N ILE A 2 -18.27 20.00 -11.29
CA ILE A 2 -16.82 20.14 -11.43
C ILE A 2 -16.06 19.17 -10.56
N GLY A 3 -16.47 18.96 -9.33
CA GLY A 3 -15.75 18.12 -8.40
C GLY A 3 -15.89 16.61 -8.62
N SER A 4 -16.86 16.18 -9.39
CA SER A 4 -17.20 14.75 -9.46
C SER A 4 -16.07 13.90 -10.04
N GLY A 5 -15.39 14.37 -11.08
CA GLY A 5 -14.28 13.63 -11.66
C GLY A 5 -13.08 13.55 -10.74
N VAL A 6 -12.88 14.57 -9.92
CA VAL A 6 -11.80 14.60 -8.95
C VAL A 6 -12.10 13.66 -7.79
N GLU A 7 -13.35 13.68 -7.32
CA GLU A 7 -13.77 12.88 -6.18
C GLU A 7 -13.71 11.38 -6.48
N ALA A 8 -13.98 10.99 -7.71
CA ALA A 8 -13.92 9.59 -8.10
C ALA A 8 -12.54 8.97 -7.88
N LYS A 9 -11.48 9.80 -7.87
CA LYS A 9 -10.11 9.33 -7.68
C LYS A 9 -9.70 9.27 -6.21
N LYS A 10 -10.57 9.67 -5.29
CA LYS A 10 -10.26 9.66 -3.86
C LYS A 10 -10.60 8.35 -3.19
N MET A 11 -11.17 7.43 -3.93
CA MET A 11 -11.56 6.13 -3.42
C MET A 11 -10.93 5.05 -4.29
N ILE A 12 -10.29 4.08 -3.65
CA ILE A 12 -9.71 2.92 -4.32
C ILE A 12 -10.43 1.68 -3.82
N GLU A 13 -10.96 0.89 -4.73
CA GLU A 13 -11.61 -0.38 -4.37
C GLU A 13 -11.00 -1.50 -5.18
N ILE A 14 -10.42 -2.48 -4.50
CA ILE A 14 -9.79 -3.64 -5.14
C ILE A 14 -10.10 -4.88 -4.31
N ARG A 15 -10.91 -5.78 -4.87
CA ARG A 15 -11.18 -7.11 -4.32
C ARG A 15 -11.39 -7.15 -2.80
N GLY A 16 -12.22 -6.25 -2.29
CA GLY A 16 -12.55 -6.22 -0.87
C GLY A 16 -11.76 -5.19 -0.07
N ILE A 17 -10.72 -4.61 -0.65
CA ILE A 17 -10.02 -3.48 -0.02
C ILE A 17 -10.64 -2.20 -0.53
N LYS A 18 -10.97 -1.31 0.40
CA LYS A 18 -11.50 0.00 0.10
C LYS A 18 -10.67 1.04 0.80
N ILE A 19 -10.07 1.95 0.05
CA ILE A 19 -9.22 3.00 0.60
C ILE A 19 -9.91 4.35 0.36
N ASP A 20 -10.22 5.03 1.45
CA ASP A 20 -10.76 6.39 1.39
C ASP A 20 -9.60 7.37 1.54
N LYS A 21 -9.17 7.95 0.43
CA LYS A 21 -8.02 8.85 0.41
C LYS A 21 -8.32 10.19 1.06
N THR A 22 -9.58 10.57 1.12
CA THR A 22 -9.98 11.83 1.78
C THR A 22 -9.78 11.74 3.29
N ASP A 23 -10.26 10.64 3.89
CA ASP A 23 -10.18 10.43 5.32
C ASP A 23 -9.00 9.57 5.75
N ARG A 24 -8.22 9.07 4.80
CA ARG A 24 -7.07 8.19 5.03
C ARG A 24 -7.48 6.95 5.83
N ARG A 25 -8.57 6.32 5.42
CA ARG A 25 -9.10 5.11 6.07
C ARG A 25 -9.05 3.94 5.11
N VAL A 26 -8.78 2.77 5.66
CA VAL A 26 -8.70 1.53 4.88
C VAL A 26 -9.65 0.51 5.48
N TYR A 27 -10.47 -0.09 4.62
CA TYR A 27 -11.41 -1.13 5.00
C TYR A 27 -11.06 -2.41 4.25
N VAL A 28 -11.08 -3.53 4.95
CA VAL A 28 -10.85 -4.84 4.36
C VAL A 28 -12.08 -5.66 4.61
N ASN A 29 -12.79 -6.01 3.53
CA ASN A 29 -14.06 -6.74 3.59
C ASN A 29 -15.05 -6.08 4.55
N GLY A 30 -15.12 -4.75 4.50
CA GLY A 30 -16.05 -3.96 5.30
C GLY A 30 -15.56 -3.62 6.70
N GLU A 31 -14.42 -4.14 7.12
CA GLU A 31 -13.87 -3.88 8.45
C GLU A 31 -12.73 -2.88 8.36
N GLU A 32 -12.83 -1.81 9.14
CA GLU A 32 -11.76 -0.81 9.15
C GLU A 32 -10.51 -1.38 9.82
N LYS A 33 -9.36 -1.19 9.17
CA LYS A 33 -8.06 -1.56 9.70
C LYS A 33 -7.24 -0.30 9.95
N LEU A 34 -6.61 -0.23 11.12
CA LEU A 34 -5.81 0.93 11.48
C LEU A 34 -4.39 0.80 10.96
N PHE A 35 -3.92 1.84 10.31
CA PHE A 35 -2.58 1.89 9.72
C PHE A 35 -1.81 3.07 10.31
N THR A 36 -0.50 2.90 10.45
CA THR A 36 0.36 4.06 10.71
C THR A 36 0.42 4.89 9.43
N SER A 37 0.87 6.14 9.55
CA SER A 37 0.95 7.04 8.41
C SER A 37 1.82 6.45 7.29
N LYS A 38 2.97 5.87 7.63
CA LYS A 38 3.87 5.29 6.62
C LYS A 38 3.32 4.02 6.01
N GLU A 39 2.66 3.19 6.81
CA GLU A 39 1.98 2.00 6.29
C GLU A 39 0.91 2.39 5.28
N TYR A 40 0.11 3.38 5.63
CA TYR A 40 -0.93 3.87 4.74
C TYR A 40 -0.33 4.42 3.45
N ASP A 41 0.68 5.29 3.55
CA ASP A 41 1.31 5.89 2.38
C ASP A 41 1.88 4.82 1.45
N LEU A 42 2.54 3.80 2.01
CA LEU A 42 3.11 2.72 1.23
C LEU A 42 2.04 1.90 0.53
N LEU A 43 0.97 1.55 1.26
CA LEU A 43 -0.14 0.79 0.68
C LEU A 43 -0.80 1.55 -0.47
N VAL A 44 -1.10 2.82 -0.27
CA VAL A 44 -1.75 3.64 -1.30
C VAL A 44 -0.86 3.79 -2.52
N PHE A 45 0.42 4.03 -2.31
CA PHE A 45 1.35 4.16 -3.44
C PHE A 45 1.35 2.89 -4.29
N LEU A 46 1.44 1.73 -3.66
CA LEU A 46 1.42 0.47 -4.38
C LEU A 46 0.08 0.24 -5.07
N ALA A 47 -1.02 0.53 -4.39
CA ALA A 47 -2.36 0.31 -4.95
C ALA A 47 -2.67 1.24 -6.12
N GLU A 48 -2.07 2.43 -6.14
CA GLU A 48 -2.24 3.36 -7.25
C GLU A 48 -1.41 3.00 -8.47
N HIS A 49 -0.46 2.07 -8.31
CA HIS A 49 0.38 1.60 -9.41
C HIS A 49 0.29 0.08 -9.51
N PRO A 50 -0.91 -0.45 -9.79
CA PRO A 50 -1.11 -1.90 -9.78
C PRO A 50 -0.24 -2.60 -10.81
N ASN A 51 0.24 -3.78 -10.44
CA ASN A 51 1.08 -4.64 -11.27
C ASN A 51 2.46 -4.05 -11.60
N HIS A 52 2.79 -2.88 -11.08
CA HIS A 52 4.11 -2.29 -11.26
C HIS A 52 5.05 -2.80 -10.16
N VAL A 53 6.19 -3.34 -10.56
CA VAL A 53 7.19 -3.84 -9.61
C VAL A 53 8.08 -2.68 -9.18
N PHE A 54 8.15 -2.47 -7.87
CA PHE A 54 9.03 -1.45 -7.28
C PHE A 54 10.12 -2.11 -6.46
N THR A 55 11.35 -1.62 -6.58
CA THR A 55 12.43 -2.08 -5.71
C THR A 55 12.23 -1.51 -4.30
N LYS A 56 12.89 -2.12 -3.32
CA LYS A 56 12.86 -1.59 -1.95
C LYS A 56 13.43 -0.18 -1.90
N GLU A 57 14.46 0.08 -2.68
CA GLU A 57 15.08 1.40 -2.77
C GLU A 57 14.10 2.44 -3.31
N GLU A 58 13.39 2.08 -4.36
CA GLU A 58 12.38 2.98 -4.93
C GLU A 58 11.26 3.28 -3.92
N LEU A 59 10.79 2.26 -3.21
CA LEU A 59 9.74 2.45 -2.21
C LEU A 59 10.24 3.27 -1.03
N PHE A 60 11.46 3.02 -0.60
CA PHE A 60 12.03 3.81 0.49
C PHE A 60 12.12 5.28 0.11
N LYS A 61 12.60 5.56 -1.09
CA LYS A 61 12.74 6.93 -1.59
C LYS A 61 11.40 7.64 -1.74
N GLU A 62 10.36 6.92 -2.19
CA GLU A 62 9.05 7.53 -2.41
C GLU A 62 8.31 7.81 -1.11
N ILE A 63 8.39 6.90 -0.13
CA ILE A 63 7.59 6.98 1.09
C ILE A 63 8.38 7.63 2.22
N TRP A 64 9.65 7.35 2.31
CA TRP A 64 10.56 7.96 3.29
C TRP A 64 11.43 8.96 2.56
N ASP A 65 11.63 10.10 3.19
CA ASP A 65 12.45 11.13 2.65
C ASP A 65 13.90 10.65 2.51
N MET A 66 14.63 11.17 1.51
CA MET A 66 16.05 10.86 1.35
C MET A 66 16.88 11.23 2.58
N GLU A 67 16.39 12.17 3.38
CA GLU A 67 17.04 12.58 4.62
C GLU A 67 16.64 11.72 5.81
N SER A 68 15.71 10.79 5.62
CA SER A 68 15.27 9.91 6.70
C SER A 68 16.41 9.01 7.15
N VAL A 69 16.56 8.90 8.45
CA VAL A 69 17.51 7.97 9.04
C VAL A 69 16.87 6.59 9.02
N GLY A 70 17.56 5.64 8.42
CA GLY A 70 17.06 4.29 8.31
C GLY A 70 17.57 3.66 7.01
N ASP A 71 17.28 2.40 6.84
CA ASP A 71 17.68 1.69 5.64
C ASP A 71 16.48 1.03 4.98
N ILE A 72 16.72 0.38 3.85
CA ILE A 72 15.67 -0.25 3.07
C ILE A 72 14.99 -1.40 3.81
N ALA A 73 15.58 -1.92 4.87
CA ALA A 73 14.93 -2.93 5.70
C ALA A 73 13.64 -2.42 6.33
N THR A 74 13.53 -1.10 6.53
CA THR A 74 12.31 -0.47 7.00
C THR A 74 11.13 -0.78 6.08
N VAL A 75 11.35 -0.81 4.77
CA VAL A 75 10.31 -1.15 3.79
C VAL A 75 9.79 -2.57 4.06
N THR A 76 10.69 -3.52 4.25
CA THR A 76 10.32 -4.91 4.50
C THR A 76 9.45 -5.04 5.75
N VAL A 77 9.79 -4.33 6.82
CA VAL A 77 9.02 -4.35 8.06
C VAL A 77 7.62 -3.78 7.84
N HIS A 78 7.51 -2.69 7.10
CA HIS A 78 6.21 -2.07 6.82
C HIS A 78 5.35 -2.95 5.91
N ILE A 79 5.95 -3.59 4.91
CA ILE A 79 5.23 -4.53 4.05
C ILE A 79 4.66 -5.68 4.89
N LYS A 80 5.46 -6.20 5.82
CA LYS A 80 4.98 -7.27 6.70
C LYS A 80 3.77 -6.83 7.50
N LYS A 81 3.82 -5.64 8.10
CA LYS A 81 2.72 -5.13 8.90
C LYS A 81 1.47 -4.85 8.07
N ILE A 82 1.64 -4.34 6.86
CA ILE A 82 0.52 -4.13 5.95
C ILE A 82 -0.12 -5.47 5.62
N ARG A 83 0.68 -6.48 5.27
CA ARG A 83 0.16 -7.81 4.95
C ARG A 83 -0.63 -8.40 6.10
N GLU A 84 -0.18 -8.22 7.32
CA GLU A 84 -0.89 -8.73 8.50
C GLU A 84 -2.29 -8.12 8.61
N LYS A 85 -2.49 -6.94 8.05
CA LYS A 85 -3.77 -6.23 8.13
C LYS A 85 -4.69 -6.50 6.94
N ILE A 86 -4.14 -6.77 5.76
CA ILE A 86 -4.96 -6.90 4.55
C ILE A 86 -5.02 -8.31 3.98
N GLU A 87 -4.03 -9.16 4.22
CA GLU A 87 -4.00 -10.52 3.65
C GLU A 87 -4.70 -11.48 4.58
N MET A 88 -5.51 -12.38 4.03
CA MET A 88 -6.11 -13.43 4.83
C MET A 88 -5.08 -14.42 5.31
N ASP A 89 -4.10 -14.71 4.46
CA ASP A 89 -3.00 -15.63 4.77
C ASP A 89 -1.72 -14.95 4.30
N THR A 90 -0.89 -14.53 5.25
CA THR A 90 0.34 -13.81 4.93
C THR A 90 1.36 -14.67 4.19
N ALA A 91 1.24 -15.99 4.29
CA ALA A 91 2.10 -16.92 3.55
C ALA A 91 1.69 -17.02 2.09
N LYS A 92 0.45 -16.63 1.76
CA LYS A 92 -0.09 -16.66 0.39
C LYS A 92 -0.73 -15.31 0.08
N PRO A 93 0.07 -14.26 -0.04
CA PRO A 93 -0.48 -12.92 -0.24
C PRO A 93 -1.23 -12.79 -1.56
N GLN A 94 -2.40 -12.19 -1.49
CA GLN A 94 -3.25 -11.96 -2.67
C GLN A 94 -3.13 -10.54 -3.21
N TYR A 95 -2.63 -9.61 -2.41
CA TYR A 95 -2.53 -8.20 -2.78
C TYR A 95 -1.10 -7.75 -3.00
N ILE A 96 -0.23 -7.95 -2.03
CA ILE A 96 1.16 -7.51 -2.15
C ILE A 96 2.04 -8.73 -2.41
N GLU A 97 2.54 -8.82 -3.62
CA GLU A 97 3.38 -9.92 -4.05
C GLU A 97 4.85 -9.55 -3.91
N THR A 98 5.63 -10.48 -3.37
CA THR A 98 7.09 -10.33 -3.34
C THR A 98 7.66 -10.81 -4.67
N ILE A 99 8.45 -9.96 -5.30
CA ILE A 99 9.20 -10.34 -6.49
C ILE A 99 10.62 -10.60 -6.02
N TRP A 100 10.99 -11.85 -5.89
CA TRP A 100 12.24 -12.27 -5.28
C TRP A 100 13.44 -11.67 -6.01
N GLY A 101 14.33 -11.08 -5.22
CA GLY A 101 15.52 -10.43 -5.75
C GLY A 101 15.27 -9.06 -6.34
N VAL A 102 14.05 -8.57 -6.34
CA VAL A 102 13.69 -7.27 -6.93
C VAL A 102 12.97 -6.38 -5.92
N GLY A 103 11.77 -6.76 -5.50
CA GLY A 103 10.97 -5.92 -4.61
C GLY A 103 9.55 -6.41 -4.47
N TYR A 104 8.60 -5.49 -4.62
CA TYR A 104 7.19 -5.77 -4.37
C TYR A 104 6.31 -5.18 -5.47
N ARG A 105 5.11 -5.75 -5.62
CA ARG A 105 4.07 -5.14 -6.46
C ARG A 105 2.70 -5.41 -5.87
N PHE A 106 1.76 -4.52 -6.14
CA PHE A 106 0.37 -4.72 -5.79
C PHE A 106 -0.30 -5.37 -7.01
N LYS A 107 -0.70 -6.61 -6.87
CA LYS A 107 -1.27 -7.34 -8.00
C LYS A 107 -2.79 -7.26 -8.02
N ILE A 108 -3.32 -7.11 -9.20
CA ILE A 108 -4.77 -7.14 -9.41
C ILE A 108 -5.12 -8.05 -10.59
#